data_9066ba4dfeb2bfbe63a804b040989b06
#
_entry.id   9066ba4dfeb2bfbe63a804b040989b06
#
_cell.length_a   1.000
_cell.length_b   1.000
_cell.length_c   1.000
_cell.angle_alpha   90.00
_cell.angle_beta   90.00
_cell.angle_gamma   90.00
#
_symmetry.space_group_name_H-M   'P 1'
#
loop_
_entity.id
_entity.type
_entity.pdbx_description
1 polymer ?
#
loop_
_entity_poly.entity_id
_entity_poly.type
_entity_poly.pdbx_seq_one_letter_code
_entity_poly.pdbx_strand_id
1 'polypeptide(L)'
;QKVSENLQRLNLKATLITGDAAQPPAALEPASFDRILVDAPCSASGVIRRHPDVKLLRRESDIAPLAEQQLCILRGLWPLLKTGGTLVYATCSILDEENSQVIRRFLADKGDAELSDTEMAGSESVACGRQLLPSSDGSDGLFYATLKKAGQ
;
A
#
# COMPACT_ATOMS: atom_id res chain seq x y z
N GLN A 1 17.76 -11.26 2.37
CA GLN A 1 18.42 -11.91 3.51
C GLN A 1 17.55 -11.84 4.77
N LYS A 2 17.20 -10.64 5.30
CA LYS A 2 16.39 -10.47 6.54
C LYS A 2 15.03 -11.18 6.49
N VAL A 3 14.35 -11.20 5.35
CA VAL A 3 13.04 -11.87 5.22
C VAL A 3 13.21 -13.39 5.36
N SER A 4 14.21 -13.99 4.72
CA SER A 4 14.50 -15.42 4.83
C SER A 4 14.83 -15.82 6.28
N GLU A 5 15.63 -15.01 6.97
CA GLU A 5 15.99 -15.24 8.38
C GLU A 5 14.75 -15.19 9.29
N ASN A 6 13.83 -14.22 9.04
CA ASN A 6 12.59 -14.14 9.80
C ASN A 6 11.65 -15.31 9.53
N LEU A 7 11.51 -15.74 8.27
CA LEU A 7 10.71 -16.92 7.93
C LEU A 7 11.25 -18.16 8.65
N GLN A 8 12.56 -18.35 8.63
CA GLN A 8 13.21 -19.47 9.33
C GLN A 8 12.98 -19.40 10.84
N ARG A 9 13.20 -18.24 11.47
CA ARG A 9 13.00 -18.01 12.91
C ARG A 9 11.56 -18.29 13.36
N LEU A 10 10.58 -17.95 12.50
CA LEU A 10 9.15 -18.15 12.78
C LEU A 10 8.62 -19.51 12.30
N ASN A 11 9.47 -20.35 11.72
CA ASN A 11 9.10 -21.62 11.09
C ASN A 11 7.98 -21.47 10.05
N LEU A 12 8.04 -20.39 9.26
CA LEU A 12 7.10 -20.08 8.19
C LEU A 12 7.74 -20.34 6.82
N LYS A 13 6.90 -20.63 5.84
CA LYS A 13 7.31 -20.82 4.44
C LYS A 13 6.63 -19.77 3.57
N ALA A 14 7.41 -19.13 2.69
CA ALA A 14 6.91 -18.26 1.64
C ALA A 14 7.84 -18.30 0.43
N THR A 15 7.31 -18.06 -0.74
CA THR A 15 8.10 -17.86 -1.96
C THR A 15 8.58 -16.41 -1.98
N LEU A 16 9.89 -16.22 -2.05
CA LEU A 16 10.51 -14.90 -2.13
C LEU A 16 10.89 -14.61 -3.58
N ILE A 17 10.35 -13.55 -4.13
CA ILE A 17 10.63 -13.08 -5.48
C ILE A 17 11.16 -11.65 -5.38
N THR A 18 12.35 -11.42 -5.95
CA THR A 18 12.93 -10.07 -6.03
C THR A 18 12.60 -9.49 -7.40
N GLY A 19 12.05 -8.27 -7.43
CA GLY A 19 11.68 -7.60 -8.67
C GLY A 19 11.09 -6.22 -8.39
N ASP A 20 10.80 -5.48 -9.46
CA ASP A 20 10.07 -4.22 -9.41
C ASP A 20 8.57 -4.50 -9.39
N ALA A 21 7.87 -4.06 -8.33
CA ALA A 21 6.43 -4.24 -8.21
C ALA A 21 5.62 -3.42 -9.22
N ALA A 22 6.21 -2.34 -9.77
CA ALA A 22 5.58 -1.59 -10.86
C ALA A 22 5.67 -2.34 -12.21
N GLN A 23 6.63 -3.26 -12.34
CA GLN A 23 6.84 -4.13 -13.48
C GLN A 23 7.11 -5.57 -13.01
N PRO A 24 6.07 -6.26 -12.51
CA PRO A 24 6.23 -7.58 -11.90
C PRO A 24 6.90 -8.56 -12.86
N PRO A 25 7.79 -9.45 -12.32
CA PRO A 25 8.43 -10.47 -13.14
C PRO A 25 7.42 -11.34 -13.90
N ALA A 26 7.75 -11.69 -15.16
CA ALA A 26 6.90 -12.52 -16.02
C ALA A 26 6.56 -13.93 -15.45
N ALA A 27 7.28 -14.35 -14.42
CA ALA A 27 6.98 -15.58 -13.69
C ALA A 27 5.71 -15.47 -12.82
N LEU A 28 5.20 -14.25 -12.58
CA LEU A 28 3.93 -14.02 -11.91
C LEU A 28 2.82 -13.94 -12.96
N GLU A 29 1.97 -14.95 -13.00
CA GLU A 29 0.91 -15.02 -13.99
C GLU A 29 -0.25 -14.07 -13.65
N PRO A 30 -0.90 -13.46 -14.67
CA PRO A 30 -2.13 -12.70 -14.47
C PRO A 30 -3.21 -13.51 -13.75
N ALA A 31 -4.03 -12.83 -12.97
CA ALA A 31 -5.16 -13.40 -12.23
C ALA A 31 -4.77 -14.65 -11.40
N SER A 32 -3.57 -14.65 -10.78
CA SER A 32 -3.07 -15.77 -9.97
C SER A 32 -3.28 -15.58 -8.47
N PHE A 33 -3.49 -14.34 -8.01
CA PHE A 33 -3.61 -14.03 -6.59
C PHE A 33 -5.06 -13.73 -6.18
N ASP A 34 -5.49 -14.32 -5.08
CA ASP A 34 -6.79 -14.02 -4.47
C ASP A 34 -6.72 -12.74 -3.61
N ARG A 35 -5.54 -12.47 -3.04
CA ARG A 35 -5.29 -11.30 -2.18
C ARG A 35 -3.89 -10.74 -2.44
N ILE A 36 -3.80 -9.42 -2.46
CA ILE A 36 -2.53 -8.68 -2.58
C ILE A 36 -2.48 -7.64 -1.45
N LEU A 37 -1.35 -7.59 -0.73
CA LEU A 37 -1.03 -6.50 0.19
C LEU A 37 0.12 -5.69 -0.41
N VAL A 38 -0.10 -4.39 -0.57
CA VAL A 38 0.90 -3.44 -1.04
C VAL A 38 1.31 -2.58 0.15
N ASP A 39 2.49 -2.86 0.70
CA ASP A 39 3.17 -1.95 1.64
C ASP A 39 4.03 -1.00 0.81
N ALA A 40 3.44 0.15 0.46
CA ALA A 40 3.98 1.03 -0.56
C ALA A 40 5.14 1.89 -0.02
N PRO A 41 6.20 2.12 -0.81
CA PRO A 41 7.23 3.10 -0.46
C PRO A 41 6.59 4.47 -0.34
N CYS A 42 6.83 5.18 0.77
CA CYS A 42 6.19 6.46 1.06
C CYS A 42 7.14 7.40 1.82
N SER A 43 6.68 8.62 2.10
CA SER A 43 7.44 9.62 2.85
C SER A 43 7.79 9.20 4.27
N ALA A 44 7.06 8.23 4.84
CA ALA A 44 7.15 7.81 6.24
C ALA A 44 6.76 8.93 7.24
N SER A 45 5.94 9.89 6.81
CA SER A 45 5.52 11.02 7.64
C SER A 45 4.69 10.61 8.87
N GLY A 46 4.06 9.43 8.83
CA GLY A 46 3.29 8.89 9.96
C GLY A 46 4.13 8.24 11.07
N VAL A 47 5.40 7.92 10.81
CA VAL A 47 6.29 7.22 11.77
C VAL A 47 7.40 8.11 12.32
N ILE A 48 7.26 9.42 12.22
CA ILE A 48 8.25 10.42 12.66
C ILE A 48 8.63 10.25 14.13
N ARG A 49 7.72 9.76 14.97
CA ARG A 49 8.00 9.47 16.37
C ARG A 49 9.11 8.44 16.55
N ARG A 50 9.15 7.42 15.70
CA ARG A 50 10.17 6.36 15.70
C ARG A 50 11.38 6.72 14.84
N HIS A 51 11.15 7.51 13.80
CA HIS A 51 12.14 7.93 12.81
C HIS A 51 12.17 9.45 12.69
N PRO A 52 12.68 10.18 13.70
CA PRO A 52 12.66 11.65 13.72
C PRO A 52 13.51 12.29 12.62
N ASP A 53 14.45 11.55 12.06
CA ASP A 53 15.26 11.92 10.90
C ASP A 53 14.43 12.18 9.63
N VAL A 54 13.24 11.58 9.51
CA VAL A 54 12.30 11.84 8.41
C VAL A 54 12.02 13.33 8.24
N LYS A 55 11.87 14.09 9.35
CA LYS A 55 11.64 15.54 9.31
C LYS A 55 12.78 16.33 8.64
N LEU A 56 13.99 15.81 8.72
CA LEU A 56 15.19 16.47 8.18
C LEU A 56 15.51 16.01 6.76
N LEU A 57 15.19 14.76 6.44
CA LEU A 57 15.55 14.13 5.19
C LEU A 57 14.49 14.31 4.10
N ARG A 58 13.20 14.35 4.46
CA ARG A 58 12.10 14.51 3.49
C ARG A 58 11.95 15.96 3.05
N ARG A 59 11.70 16.12 1.75
CA ARG A 59 11.43 17.41 1.10
C ARG A 59 10.04 17.34 0.46
N GLU A 60 9.40 18.48 0.33
CA GLU A 60 8.11 18.59 -0.38
C GLU A 60 8.20 18.02 -1.81
N SER A 61 9.34 18.26 -2.48
CA SER A 61 9.61 17.73 -3.83
C SER A 61 9.65 16.21 -3.95
N ASP A 62 9.76 15.48 -2.84
CA ASP A 62 9.80 14.01 -2.84
C ASP A 62 8.39 13.39 -2.91
N ILE A 63 7.35 14.15 -2.54
CA ILE A 63 5.99 13.62 -2.35
C ILE A 63 5.38 13.23 -3.70
N ALA A 64 5.41 14.12 -4.69
CA ALA A 64 4.84 13.83 -6.00
C ALA A 64 5.50 12.63 -6.71
N PRO A 65 6.84 12.47 -6.74
CA PRO A 65 7.50 11.26 -7.24
C PRO A 65 7.10 9.98 -6.49
N LEU A 66 6.96 10.04 -5.16
CA LEU A 66 6.52 8.88 -4.36
C LEU A 66 5.08 8.49 -4.72
N ALA A 67 4.16 9.45 -4.80
CA ALA A 67 2.78 9.22 -5.19
C ALA A 67 2.68 8.59 -6.60
N GLU A 68 3.50 9.03 -7.54
CA GLU A 68 3.55 8.44 -8.88
C GLU A 68 4.10 7.00 -8.87
N GLN A 69 5.14 6.75 -8.09
CA GLN A 69 5.67 5.40 -7.91
C GLN A 69 4.62 4.45 -7.29
N GLN A 70 3.90 4.91 -6.29
CA GLN A 70 2.81 4.16 -5.65
C GLN A 70 1.71 3.80 -6.66
N LEU A 71 1.31 4.74 -7.49
CA LEU A 71 0.33 4.51 -8.54
C LEU A 71 0.83 3.51 -9.58
N CYS A 72 2.10 3.58 -9.98
CA CYS A 72 2.73 2.61 -10.88
C CYS A 72 2.73 1.20 -10.28
N ILE A 73 3.03 1.05 -8.98
CA ILE A 73 2.98 -0.24 -8.28
C ILE A 73 1.56 -0.81 -8.31
N LEU A 74 0.54 -0.02 -7.98
CA LEU A 74 -0.86 -0.46 -8.05
C LEU A 74 -1.23 -0.93 -9.45
N ARG A 75 -0.86 -0.17 -10.49
CA ARG A 75 -1.12 -0.52 -11.89
C ARG A 75 -0.43 -1.81 -12.32
N GLY A 76 0.81 -2.02 -11.86
CA GLY A 76 1.59 -3.22 -12.17
C GLY A 76 1.05 -4.48 -11.51
N LEU A 77 0.59 -4.37 -10.25
CA LEU A 77 0.10 -5.51 -9.48
C LEU A 77 -1.36 -5.87 -9.77
N TRP A 78 -2.18 -4.91 -10.22
CA TRP A 78 -3.61 -5.12 -10.47
C TRP A 78 -3.94 -6.26 -11.42
N PRO A 79 -3.21 -6.46 -12.55
CA PRO A 79 -3.46 -7.59 -13.46
C PRO A 79 -3.25 -8.96 -12.80
N LEU A 80 -2.42 -9.04 -11.76
CA LEU A 80 -2.14 -10.29 -11.04
C LEU A 80 -3.29 -10.71 -10.11
N LEU A 81 -4.15 -9.78 -9.72
CA LEU A 81 -5.30 -10.04 -8.87
C LEU A 81 -6.41 -10.72 -9.67
N LYS A 82 -7.00 -11.79 -9.13
CA LYS A 82 -8.18 -12.45 -9.67
C LYS A 82 -9.41 -11.54 -9.64
N THR A 83 -10.35 -11.76 -10.51
CA THR A 83 -11.71 -11.24 -10.38
C THR A 83 -12.31 -11.70 -9.07
N GLY A 84 -12.96 -10.81 -8.32
CA GLY A 84 -13.44 -11.04 -6.95
C GLY A 84 -12.34 -10.96 -5.88
N GLY A 85 -11.08 -10.84 -6.29
CA GLY A 85 -9.95 -10.71 -5.38
C GLY A 85 -9.91 -9.36 -4.66
N THR A 86 -9.09 -9.28 -3.60
CA THR A 86 -8.95 -8.10 -2.76
C THR A 86 -7.50 -7.62 -2.74
N LEU A 87 -7.29 -6.33 -3.00
CA LEU A 87 -6.01 -5.67 -2.82
C LEU A 87 -6.12 -4.69 -1.65
N VAL A 88 -5.18 -4.77 -0.71
CA VAL A 88 -5.02 -3.78 0.36
C VAL A 88 -3.78 -2.94 0.05
N TYR A 89 -3.99 -1.64 -0.07
CA TYR A 89 -2.93 -0.65 -0.18
C TYR A 89 -2.66 -0.05 1.19
N ALA A 90 -1.39 0.02 1.59
CA ALA A 90 -0.96 0.54 2.87
C ALA A 90 0.24 1.49 2.72
N THR A 91 0.25 2.57 3.51
CA THR A 91 1.40 3.46 3.68
C THR A 91 1.59 3.81 5.15
N CYS A 92 2.81 4.15 5.54
CA CYS A 92 3.09 4.83 6.81
C CYS A 92 3.18 6.36 6.61
N SER A 93 2.28 6.92 5.81
CA SER A 93 2.14 8.36 5.55
C SER A 93 0.82 8.90 6.09
N ILE A 94 0.83 10.17 6.50
CA ILE A 94 -0.38 10.93 6.84
C ILE A 94 -0.74 11.96 5.75
N LEU A 95 -0.03 11.95 4.63
CA LEU A 95 -0.22 12.89 3.54
C LEU A 95 -1.26 12.35 2.55
N ASP A 96 -2.28 13.16 2.27
CA ASP A 96 -3.37 12.79 1.36
C ASP A 96 -2.88 12.52 -0.06
N GLU A 97 -1.81 13.20 -0.49
CA GLU A 97 -1.15 13.04 -1.79
C GLU A 97 -0.66 11.61 -2.02
N GLU A 98 -0.17 10.94 -0.98
CA GLU A 98 0.30 9.55 -1.00
C GLU A 98 -0.81 8.54 -0.68
N ASN A 99 -1.95 9.01 -0.18
CA ASN A 99 -3.04 8.20 0.36
C ASN A 99 -4.29 8.28 -0.54
N SER A 100 -5.31 9.06 -0.14
CA SER A 100 -6.59 9.09 -0.88
C SER A 100 -6.44 9.58 -2.32
N GLN A 101 -5.49 10.47 -2.62
CA GLN A 101 -5.30 10.96 -3.99
C GLN A 101 -4.74 9.88 -4.91
N VAL A 102 -3.81 9.04 -4.43
CA VAL A 102 -3.31 7.88 -5.21
C VAL A 102 -4.45 6.92 -5.52
N ILE A 103 -5.25 6.57 -4.50
CA ILE A 103 -6.37 5.64 -4.67
C ILE A 103 -7.43 6.22 -5.61
N ARG A 104 -7.77 7.50 -5.48
CA ARG A 104 -8.73 8.17 -6.38
C ARG A 104 -8.26 8.14 -7.83
N ARG A 105 -6.97 8.42 -8.09
CA ARG A 105 -6.38 8.33 -9.43
C ARG A 105 -6.42 6.91 -9.96
N PHE A 106 -6.10 5.92 -9.12
CA PHE A 106 -6.15 4.52 -9.50
C PHE A 106 -7.58 4.07 -9.86
N LEU A 107 -8.59 4.42 -9.07
CA LEU A 107 -9.99 4.11 -9.33
C LEU A 107 -10.50 4.76 -10.63
N ALA A 108 -10.03 5.97 -10.93
CA ALA A 108 -10.37 6.64 -12.19
C ALA A 108 -9.77 5.95 -13.42
N ASP A 109 -8.61 5.30 -13.26
CA ASP A 109 -7.91 4.57 -14.33
C ASP A 109 -8.46 3.14 -14.56
N LYS A 110 -9.09 2.55 -13.54
CA LYS A 110 -9.48 1.14 -13.51
C LYS A 110 -10.99 1.00 -13.32
N GLY A 111 -11.69 0.73 -14.42
CA GLY A 111 -13.13 0.54 -14.40
C GLY A 111 -13.60 -0.73 -13.68
N ASP A 112 -12.68 -1.65 -13.39
CA ASP A 112 -12.91 -2.91 -12.68
C ASP A 112 -12.46 -2.84 -11.20
N ALA A 113 -12.07 -1.66 -10.68
CA ALA A 113 -11.67 -1.47 -9.29
C ALA A 113 -12.78 -0.78 -8.50
N GLU A 114 -13.14 -1.37 -7.38
CA GLU A 114 -14.13 -0.82 -6.44
C GLU A 114 -13.49 -0.60 -5.06
N LEU A 115 -13.74 0.56 -4.46
CA LEU A 115 -13.35 0.82 -3.08
C LEU A 115 -14.27 0.03 -2.15
N SER A 116 -13.69 -0.76 -1.25
CA SER A 116 -14.41 -1.47 -0.21
C SER A 116 -14.15 -0.79 1.13
N ASP A 117 -15.19 -0.35 1.81
CA ASP A 117 -15.04 0.18 3.16
C ASP A 117 -14.77 -0.99 4.12
N THR A 118 -13.65 -0.90 4.83
CA THR A 118 -13.26 -1.87 5.85
C THR A 118 -13.13 -1.11 7.15
N GLU A 119 -14.02 -1.36 8.09
CA GLU A 119 -13.91 -0.78 9.43
C GLU A 119 -12.60 -1.20 10.10
N MET A 120 -11.92 -0.23 10.68
CA MET A 120 -10.69 -0.43 11.43
C MET A 120 -10.76 0.37 12.72
N ALA A 121 -10.62 -0.31 13.85
CA ALA A 121 -10.66 0.33 15.16
C ALA A 121 -9.61 1.42 15.30
N GLY A 122 -10.02 2.59 15.80
CA GLY A 122 -9.13 3.73 16.02
C GLY A 122 -8.76 4.52 14.76
N SER A 123 -9.29 4.15 13.59
CA SER A 123 -9.06 4.89 12.35
C SER A 123 -10.19 5.88 12.05
N GLU A 124 -9.83 6.94 11.34
CA GLU A 124 -10.78 7.89 10.76
C GLU A 124 -11.10 7.51 9.31
N SER A 125 -12.37 7.68 8.91
CA SER A 125 -12.76 7.55 7.51
C SER A 125 -12.27 8.77 6.74
N VAL A 126 -11.57 8.53 5.65
CA VAL A 126 -11.12 9.56 4.71
C VAL A 126 -11.69 9.28 3.32
N ALA A 127 -11.44 10.16 2.35
CA ALA A 127 -12.09 10.10 1.03
C ALA A 127 -12.00 8.75 0.32
N CYS A 128 -10.87 8.03 0.45
CA CYS A 128 -10.64 6.75 -0.22
C CYS A 128 -9.95 5.74 0.69
N GLY A 129 -10.41 5.57 1.95
CA GLY A 129 -9.82 4.59 2.86
C GLY A 129 -9.94 4.98 4.32
N ARG A 130 -8.99 4.50 5.11
CA ARG A 130 -8.91 4.70 6.56
C ARG A 130 -7.55 5.24 6.96
N GLN A 131 -7.55 6.28 7.79
CA GLN A 131 -6.33 6.91 8.32
C GLN A 131 -6.24 6.67 9.82
N LEU A 132 -5.15 6.07 10.27
CA LEU A 132 -4.71 6.12 11.66
C LEU A 132 -3.81 7.34 11.83
N LEU A 133 -4.10 8.19 12.81
CA LEU A 133 -3.24 9.32 13.12
C LEU A 133 -2.26 8.94 14.24
N PRO A 134 -1.04 9.50 14.23
CA PRO A 134 -0.09 9.28 15.31
C PRO A 134 -0.65 9.81 16.64
N SER A 135 -0.54 9.02 17.69
CA SER A 135 -0.91 9.45 19.04
C SER A 135 0.19 9.13 20.05
N SER A 136 0.18 9.83 21.21
CA SER A 136 1.17 9.62 22.28
C SER A 136 1.14 8.19 22.82
N ASP A 137 -0.06 7.62 22.94
CA ASP A 137 -0.30 6.33 23.60
C ASP A 137 -0.76 5.24 22.62
N GLY A 138 -0.78 5.56 21.33
CA GLY A 138 -1.37 4.70 20.32
C GLY A 138 -0.44 4.31 19.17
N SER A 139 -1.08 4.09 18.02
CA SER A 139 -0.43 3.70 16.79
C SER A 139 0.39 4.82 16.17
N ASP A 140 1.24 4.44 15.25
CA ASP A 140 1.82 5.38 14.29
C ASP A 140 0.76 5.83 13.26
N GLY A 141 1.09 6.82 12.44
CA GLY A 141 0.25 7.24 11.33
C GLY A 141 0.33 6.21 10.20
N LEU A 142 -0.79 5.58 9.89
CA LEU A 142 -0.90 4.55 8.85
C LEU A 142 -2.16 4.81 8.04
N PHE A 143 -2.07 4.59 6.75
CA PHE A 143 -3.23 4.65 5.87
C PHE A 143 -3.48 3.28 5.25
N TYR A 144 -4.76 2.95 5.06
CA TYR A 144 -5.19 1.72 4.40
C TYR A 144 -6.36 1.99 3.45
N ALA A 145 -6.28 1.41 2.26
CA ALA A 145 -7.41 1.34 1.34
C ALA A 145 -7.59 -0.10 0.86
N THR A 146 -8.82 -0.59 0.93
CA THR A 146 -9.20 -1.93 0.46
C THR A 146 -9.90 -1.80 -0.87
N LEU A 147 -9.37 -2.47 -1.89
CA LEU A 147 -9.90 -2.48 -3.25
C LEU A 147 -10.36 -3.89 -3.62
N LYS A 148 -11.51 -4.00 -4.24
CA LYS A 148 -12.02 -5.24 -4.83
C LYS A 148 -11.98 -5.16 -6.34
N LYS A 149 -11.61 -6.26 -6.99
CA LYS A 149 -11.65 -6.39 -8.44
C LYS A 149 -13.01 -6.93 -8.85
N ALA A 150 -13.83 -6.07 -9.46
CA ALA A 150 -15.15 -6.44 -9.97
C ALA A 150 -15.05 -7.45 -11.13
N GLY A 151 -16.10 -8.25 -11.31
CA GLY A 151 -16.29 -9.01 -12.54
C GLY A 151 -16.72 -8.06 -13.67
N GLN A 152 -16.21 -8.30 -14.86
CA GLN A 152 -16.75 -7.69 -16.07
C GLN A 152 -18.13 -8.26 -16.40
#